data_f590b9a16e7ec03fa138f96230cfb49a
#
_entry.id   f590b9a16e7ec03fa138f96230cfb49a
#
_cell.length_a   1.000
_cell.length_b   1.000
_cell.length_c   1.000
_cell.angle_alpha   90.00
_cell.angle_beta   90.00
_cell.angle_gamma   90.00
#
_symmetry.space_group_name_H-M   'P 1'
#
loop_
_entity.id
_entity.type
_entity.pdbx_description
1 polymer ?
#
loop_
_entity_poly.entity_id
_entity_poly.type
_entity_poly.pdbx_seq_one_letter_code
_entity_poly.pdbx_strand_id
1 'polypeptide(L)'
;MPCFTWPKQLARTRRLDSRKRSRRRDPMDDAPSPGGKAVNEHISDDVFAAAVEIDADAKALNHRRAIQEAEAAEARDRFIDRGSGVSKWPDPKPLPKRELPKVQAFDLALLPEALQPFAADITERMQCPPDFVAATIMAALGIVIGRRVGIRPKAHDDWTEYANQWACIVGRPAVMKSPAMAAALAALKHLQSEAIKDYDFKMDGYQEEKGLYELRVEAAQKQIKDALKKNPTASVQRTELDEPEPPLLRRYLVNDATAEVLLDICIENPQGVGVFRDELVSLLKSMDREGQEAARGFYLTGWNGNDPYTVDRIGRGRNNRAEAVCLSLIGSTQPGRIAEYLRDAIADGAANDGLMQRFGLLIWPDISPDWSDVDRSPDAAKKNAAFEAFRRLSVADPVTDWGAEPVLDHTGQLEEGTPPYLRLDDAALAMFREWRGDWETYLRTGDLHPAIESHFAKYRKLVPSLALICHLADGGSGPVTVEAMVRALAWSEYLKSHALRAYGASMTTPLDRARALLKKIQDEKLPTEPFALKKIYDVGWSLLTNREEAAEAVAVLIEHCYMAEVDTPSNTDKGGRPREPRYIVNPRGLK
;
A
#
# COMPACT_ATOMS: atom_id res chain seq x y z
N MET A 1 8.24 21.25 23.17
CA MET A 1 8.88 20.35 22.18
C MET A 1 9.55 21.22 21.13
N PRO A 2 10.86 21.19 20.95
CA PRO A 2 11.50 22.01 19.95
C PRO A 2 11.24 21.45 18.56
N CYS A 3 10.64 22.27 17.68
CA CYS A 3 10.61 22.04 16.25
C CYS A 3 12.05 22.05 15.74
N PHE A 4 12.51 20.94 15.19
CA PHE A 4 13.73 20.90 14.40
C PHE A 4 13.51 21.74 13.14
N THR A 5 14.09 22.93 13.14
CA THR A 5 14.22 23.75 11.93
C THR A 5 15.49 23.31 11.20
N TRP A 6 15.32 22.70 10.05
CA TRP A 6 16.40 22.41 9.09
C TRP A 6 17.10 23.70 8.65
N PRO A 7 18.42 23.71 8.49
CA PRO A 7 19.12 24.87 7.96
C PRO A 7 18.69 25.12 6.51
N LYS A 8 18.12 26.31 6.28
CA LYS A 8 17.87 26.86 4.94
C LYS A 8 19.19 27.27 4.28
N GLN A 9 19.94 26.31 3.76
CA GLN A 9 21.11 26.60 2.94
C GLN A 9 21.26 25.56 1.85
N LEU A 10 20.41 25.63 0.83
CA LEU A 10 20.65 25.06 -0.51
C LEU A 10 19.54 25.51 -1.48
N ALA A 11 19.30 26.81 -1.54
CA ALA A 11 18.50 27.41 -2.60
C ALA A 11 19.05 28.80 -2.94
N ARG A 12 20.19 28.84 -3.60
CA ARG A 12 20.63 30.01 -4.36
C ARG A 12 21.43 29.52 -5.57
N THR A 13 20.81 29.63 -6.69
CA THR A 13 21.30 30.10 -7.99
C THR A 13 20.59 29.37 -9.13
N ARG A 14 19.67 30.02 -9.79
CA ARG A 14 19.77 30.59 -11.13
C ARG A 14 18.42 31.13 -11.58
N ARG A 15 18.25 32.45 -11.41
CA ARG A 15 17.33 33.19 -12.27
C ARG A 15 18.04 33.40 -13.59
N LEU A 16 17.42 33.00 -14.68
CA LEU A 16 17.74 33.49 -16.01
C LEU A 16 16.53 34.22 -16.58
N ASP A 17 16.80 35.47 -16.88
CA ASP A 17 15.98 36.46 -17.57
C ASP A 17 15.33 35.92 -18.85
N SER A 18 14.05 36.21 -19.02
CA SER A 18 13.40 36.22 -20.33
C SER A 18 12.80 37.60 -20.59
N ARG A 19 13.53 38.43 -21.29
CA ARG A 19 13.01 39.65 -21.93
C ARG A 19 12.38 39.34 -23.28
N LYS A 20 11.11 39.73 -23.37
CA LYS A 20 10.38 40.37 -24.49
C LYS A 20 10.95 40.25 -25.91
N ARG A 21 10.15 39.79 -26.83
CA ARG A 21 9.92 40.51 -28.11
C ARG A 21 8.51 40.30 -28.67
N SER A 22 7.99 41.44 -29.13
CA SER A 22 6.68 41.79 -29.60
C SER A 22 6.47 41.54 -31.10
N ARG A 23 5.17 41.39 -31.44
CA ARG A 23 4.44 41.90 -32.64
C ARG A 23 4.91 41.45 -34.04
N ARG A 24 3.96 40.85 -34.78
CA ARG A 24 3.38 41.46 -36.00
C ARG A 24 2.15 40.68 -36.45
N ARG A 25 1.19 41.47 -36.88
CA ARG A 25 -0.10 41.14 -37.48
C ARG A 25 -0.01 40.99 -39.02
N ASP A 26 -0.99 40.20 -39.54
CA ASP A 26 -1.85 40.38 -40.71
C ASP A 26 -1.32 39.97 -42.10
N PRO A 27 -2.24 39.85 -43.09
CA PRO A 27 -3.58 39.19 -43.16
C PRO A 27 -3.82 38.40 -44.50
N MET A 28 -5.06 37.82 -44.60
CA MET A 28 -5.84 37.48 -45.82
C MET A 28 -5.34 36.36 -46.76
N ASP A 29 -6.16 35.35 -47.07
CA ASP A 29 -7.21 35.38 -48.11
C ASP A 29 -7.95 34.03 -48.26
N ASP A 30 -9.26 34.17 -48.42
CA ASP A 30 -10.21 33.46 -49.28
C ASP A 30 -10.51 31.95 -49.23
N ALA A 31 -11.81 31.73 -49.08
CA ALA A 31 -12.66 30.58 -49.21
C ALA A 31 -12.66 29.92 -50.62
N PRO A 32 -13.36 28.78 -50.90
CA PRO A 32 -14.76 28.57 -50.56
C PRO A 32 -15.18 27.12 -50.19
N SER A 33 -16.39 27.06 -49.61
CA SER A 33 -17.21 25.84 -49.38
C SER A 33 -17.66 25.16 -50.68
N PRO A 34 -18.10 23.89 -50.57
CA PRO A 34 -19.54 23.72 -50.77
C PRO A 34 -20.22 22.61 -49.93
N GLY A 35 -21.41 22.92 -49.49
CA GLY A 35 -22.57 22.05 -49.64
C GLY A 35 -22.78 20.85 -48.70
N GLY A 36 -23.51 21.04 -47.62
CA GLY A 36 -24.15 19.96 -46.87
C GLY A 36 -25.55 20.38 -46.46
N LYS A 37 -26.54 19.68 -46.97
CA LYS A 37 -27.96 19.92 -46.84
C LYS A 37 -28.43 19.96 -45.38
N ALA A 38 -29.13 21.04 -45.02
CA ALA A 38 -29.96 21.12 -43.84
C ALA A 38 -31.18 20.18 -44.00
N VAL A 39 -31.31 19.23 -43.12
CA VAL A 39 -32.55 18.49 -42.90
C VAL A 39 -33.33 19.30 -41.86
N ASN A 40 -34.34 20.01 -42.33
CA ASN A 40 -35.35 20.68 -41.49
C ASN A 40 -36.32 19.57 -41.04
N GLU A 41 -36.14 19.04 -39.84
CA GLU A 41 -37.21 18.29 -39.18
C GLU A 41 -38.19 19.30 -38.57
N HIS A 42 -39.33 19.47 -39.18
CA HIS A 42 -40.51 20.08 -38.60
C HIS A 42 -40.96 19.20 -37.41
N ILE A 43 -40.59 19.59 -36.19
CA ILE A 43 -41.28 19.12 -34.98
C ILE A 43 -42.68 19.74 -35.05
N SER A 44 -43.71 18.91 -35.13
CA SER A 44 -45.12 19.38 -35.21
C SER A 44 -45.45 20.14 -33.93
N ASP A 45 -46.22 21.23 -34.10
CA ASP A 45 -46.70 22.10 -32.99
C ASP A 45 -47.42 21.28 -31.90
N ASP A 46 -47.99 20.16 -32.22
CA ASP A 46 -48.64 19.21 -31.30
C ASP A 46 -47.65 18.54 -30.30
N VAL A 47 -46.40 18.25 -30.71
CA VAL A 47 -45.38 17.68 -29.82
C VAL A 47 -44.84 18.72 -28.83
N PHE A 48 -44.77 19.99 -29.29
CA PHE A 48 -44.34 21.08 -28.42
C PHE A 48 -45.44 21.44 -27.39
N ALA A 49 -46.72 21.42 -27.80
CA ALA A 49 -47.84 21.62 -26.90
C ALA A 49 -47.94 20.52 -25.83
N ALA A 50 -47.75 19.25 -26.21
CA ALA A 50 -47.74 18.12 -25.28
C ALA A 50 -46.56 18.17 -24.29
N ALA A 51 -45.37 18.63 -24.74
CA ALA A 51 -44.19 18.77 -23.85
C ALA A 51 -44.36 19.90 -22.82
N VAL A 52 -45.04 21.01 -23.22
CA VAL A 52 -45.35 22.12 -22.32
C VAL A 52 -46.41 21.73 -21.29
N GLU A 53 -47.40 20.92 -21.68
CA GLU A 53 -48.45 20.42 -20.78
C GLU A 53 -47.87 19.42 -19.74
N ILE A 54 -46.94 18.52 -20.14
CA ILE A 54 -46.25 17.61 -19.24
C ILE A 54 -45.37 18.39 -18.23
N ASP A 55 -44.68 19.46 -18.64
CA ASP A 55 -43.86 20.29 -17.75
C ASP A 55 -44.73 21.11 -16.77
N ALA A 56 -45.92 21.56 -17.21
CA ALA A 56 -46.88 22.25 -16.35
C ALA A 56 -47.47 21.31 -15.29
N ASP A 57 -47.82 20.08 -15.67
CA ASP A 57 -48.32 19.06 -14.74
C ASP A 57 -47.26 18.60 -13.75
N ALA A 58 -46.01 18.44 -14.19
CA ALA A 58 -44.88 18.13 -13.32
C ALA A 58 -44.60 19.25 -12.30
N LYS A 59 -44.66 20.50 -12.72
CA LYS A 59 -44.54 21.67 -11.84
C LYS A 59 -45.71 21.78 -10.85
N ALA A 60 -46.94 21.50 -11.28
CA ALA A 60 -48.13 21.48 -10.42
C ALA A 60 -48.05 20.33 -9.39
N LEU A 61 -47.55 19.16 -9.80
CA LEU A 61 -47.34 18.01 -8.88
C LEU A 61 -46.27 18.32 -7.85
N ASN A 62 -45.14 18.88 -8.27
CA ASN A 62 -44.07 19.29 -7.37
C ASN A 62 -44.52 20.39 -6.40
N HIS A 63 -45.32 21.35 -6.85
CA HIS A 63 -45.85 22.38 -5.99
C HIS A 63 -46.86 21.82 -4.95
N ARG A 64 -47.76 20.90 -5.34
CA ARG A 64 -48.65 20.19 -4.41
C ARG A 64 -47.86 19.36 -3.38
N ARG A 65 -46.80 18.72 -3.82
CA ARG A 65 -45.94 17.94 -2.93
C ARG A 65 -45.22 18.84 -1.92
N ALA A 66 -44.72 19.99 -2.36
CA ALA A 66 -44.07 20.97 -1.47
C ALA A 66 -45.07 21.58 -0.45
N ILE A 67 -46.34 21.82 -0.84
CA ILE A 67 -47.38 22.27 0.09
C ILE A 67 -47.69 21.18 1.12
N GLN A 68 -47.87 19.93 0.70
CA GLN A 68 -48.12 18.81 1.62
C GLN A 68 -46.97 18.57 2.58
N GLU A 69 -45.72 18.70 2.11
CA GLU A 69 -44.52 18.59 2.97
C GLU A 69 -44.41 19.76 3.96
N ALA A 70 -44.80 20.97 3.56
CA ALA A 70 -44.85 22.15 4.44
C ALA A 70 -45.96 22.02 5.50
N GLU A 71 -47.17 21.57 5.13
CA GLU A 71 -48.28 21.32 6.06
C GLU A 71 -47.95 20.17 7.05
N ALA A 72 -47.28 19.11 6.58
CA ALA A 72 -46.82 18.02 7.43
C ALA A 72 -45.71 18.48 8.40
N ALA A 73 -44.83 19.40 7.96
CA ALA A 73 -43.82 20.01 8.80
C ALA A 73 -44.43 20.92 9.88
N GLU A 74 -45.42 21.76 9.53
CA GLU A 74 -46.12 22.57 10.53
C GLU A 74 -46.96 21.74 11.50
N ALA A 75 -47.58 20.65 11.05
CA ALA A 75 -48.31 19.74 11.92
C ALA A 75 -47.36 19.00 12.90
N ARG A 76 -46.18 18.63 12.44
CA ARG A 76 -45.09 18.06 13.30
C ARG A 76 -44.59 19.11 14.31
N ASP A 77 -44.34 20.33 13.93
CA ASP A 77 -43.90 21.40 14.85
C ASP A 77 -44.95 21.69 15.93
N ARG A 78 -46.27 21.71 15.56
CA ARG A 78 -47.35 21.85 16.54
C ARG A 78 -47.50 20.68 17.50
N PHE A 79 -47.23 19.47 17.07
CA PHE A 79 -47.29 18.26 17.91
C PHE A 79 -46.16 18.19 18.93
N ILE A 80 -45.00 18.71 18.55
CA ILE A 80 -43.75 18.67 19.36
C ILE A 80 -43.78 19.70 20.46
N ASP A 81 -44.36 20.89 20.20
CA ASP A 81 -44.44 21.98 21.16
C ASP A 81 -45.31 21.64 22.41
N ARG A 82 -46.16 20.58 22.31
CA ARG A 82 -47.08 20.18 23.39
C ARG A 82 -46.56 19.05 24.26
N GLY A 83 -45.52 18.32 23.88
CA GLY A 83 -45.12 17.08 24.58
C GLY A 83 -43.63 16.95 24.95
N SER A 84 -42.74 17.72 24.38
CA SER A 84 -41.30 17.48 24.50
C SER A 84 -40.58 18.35 25.53
N GLY A 85 -41.22 19.42 26.03
CA GLY A 85 -40.57 20.42 26.91
C GLY A 85 -39.52 21.29 26.22
N VAL A 86 -39.30 21.15 24.93
CA VAL A 86 -38.40 21.97 24.10
C VAL A 86 -39.21 23.06 23.41
N SER A 87 -39.10 24.29 23.87
CA SER A 87 -39.93 25.41 23.38
C SER A 87 -39.60 25.89 21.96
N LYS A 88 -38.42 25.53 21.41
CA LYS A 88 -38.02 25.86 20.04
C LYS A 88 -36.85 25.00 19.59
N TRP A 89 -37.03 24.24 18.51
CA TRP A 89 -35.95 23.45 17.94
C TRP A 89 -35.03 24.31 17.08
N PRO A 90 -33.69 24.31 17.34
CA PRO A 90 -32.75 24.94 16.43
C PRO A 90 -32.64 24.14 15.12
N ASP A 91 -32.19 24.80 14.06
CA ASP A 91 -31.90 24.11 12.80
C ASP A 91 -30.67 23.22 12.96
N PRO A 92 -30.74 21.96 12.49
CA PRO A 92 -29.59 21.07 12.53
C PRO A 92 -28.40 21.62 11.76
N LYS A 93 -27.22 21.55 12.35
CA LYS A 93 -25.96 21.90 11.69
C LYS A 93 -25.37 20.66 11.03
N PRO A 94 -24.94 20.73 9.75
CA PRO A 94 -24.35 19.58 9.11
C PRO A 94 -23.13 19.08 9.89
N LEU A 95 -23.03 17.77 10.05
CA LEU A 95 -21.86 17.16 10.66
C LEU A 95 -20.62 17.47 9.80
N PRO A 96 -19.50 17.89 10.41
CA PRO A 96 -18.28 18.19 9.67
C PRO A 96 -17.83 16.99 8.86
N LYS A 97 -17.22 17.22 7.70
CA LYS A 97 -16.58 16.15 6.95
C LYS A 97 -15.41 15.61 7.78
N ARG A 98 -15.24 14.29 7.75
CA ARG A 98 -14.08 13.68 8.38
C ARG A 98 -12.83 14.13 7.62
N GLU A 99 -11.98 14.88 8.28
CA GLU A 99 -10.66 15.22 7.75
C GLU A 99 -9.69 14.08 8.08
N LEU A 100 -8.98 13.63 7.06
CA LEU A 100 -7.87 12.70 7.25
C LEU A 100 -6.63 13.46 7.73
N PRO A 101 -5.76 12.84 8.52
CA PRO A 101 -4.46 13.43 8.84
C PRO A 101 -3.73 13.88 7.58
N LYS A 102 -3.13 15.07 7.62
CA LYS A 102 -2.35 15.60 6.50
C LYS A 102 -1.12 14.73 6.26
N VAL A 103 -0.73 14.56 5.00
CA VAL A 103 0.52 13.89 4.61
C VAL A 103 1.48 14.90 4.04
N GLN A 104 2.76 14.57 4.11
CA GLN A 104 3.81 15.34 3.45
C GLN A 104 3.70 15.16 1.93
N ALA A 105 3.91 16.24 1.18
CA ALA A 105 4.03 16.15 -0.27
C ALA A 105 5.29 15.36 -0.65
N PHE A 106 5.18 14.52 -1.68
CA PHE A 106 6.32 13.75 -2.15
C PHE A 106 7.33 14.62 -2.87
N ASP A 107 8.60 14.48 -2.50
CA ASP A 107 9.73 15.10 -3.22
C ASP A 107 10.45 14.02 -4.02
N LEU A 108 10.62 14.24 -5.33
CA LEU A 108 11.34 13.33 -6.21
C LEU A 108 12.82 13.12 -5.80
N ALA A 109 13.42 14.06 -5.05
CA ALA A 109 14.75 13.92 -4.49
C ALA A 109 14.89 12.74 -3.50
N LEU A 110 13.79 12.19 -3.02
CA LEU A 110 13.78 10.96 -2.22
C LEU A 110 14.15 9.70 -3.04
N LEU A 111 13.98 9.73 -4.36
CA LEU A 111 14.40 8.64 -5.23
C LEU A 111 15.91 8.73 -5.56
N PRO A 112 16.56 7.59 -5.86
CA PRO A 112 17.88 7.59 -6.48
C PRO A 112 17.93 8.47 -7.73
N GLU A 113 19.04 9.17 -7.93
CA GLU A 113 19.17 10.24 -8.95
C GLU A 113 18.80 9.77 -10.37
N ALA A 114 19.27 8.59 -10.77
CA ALA A 114 18.99 8.03 -12.10
C ALA A 114 17.50 7.75 -12.34
N LEU A 115 16.69 7.62 -11.28
CA LEU A 115 15.27 7.25 -11.35
C LEU A 115 14.32 8.45 -11.22
N GLN A 116 14.80 9.59 -10.71
CA GLN A 116 14.00 10.82 -10.56
C GLN A 116 13.39 11.28 -11.89
N PRO A 117 14.16 11.40 -13.00
CA PRO A 117 13.61 11.83 -14.28
C PRO A 117 12.59 10.85 -14.86
N PHE A 118 12.78 9.55 -14.65
CA PHE A 118 11.85 8.51 -15.09
C PHE A 118 10.53 8.57 -14.32
N ALA A 119 10.59 8.73 -13.00
CA ALA A 119 9.40 8.89 -12.17
C ALA A 119 8.63 10.18 -12.53
N ALA A 120 9.33 11.30 -12.73
CA ALA A 120 8.74 12.55 -13.16
C ALA A 120 8.02 12.42 -14.52
N ASP A 121 8.64 11.74 -15.50
CA ASP A 121 8.04 11.50 -16.82
C ASP A 121 6.73 10.70 -16.73
N ILE A 122 6.70 9.65 -15.94
CA ILE A 122 5.49 8.85 -15.72
C ILE A 122 4.40 9.69 -15.05
N THR A 123 4.75 10.39 -13.97
CA THR A 123 3.83 11.20 -13.19
C THR A 123 3.17 12.29 -14.04
N GLU A 124 3.96 13.01 -14.82
CA GLU A 124 3.46 14.07 -15.70
C GLU A 124 2.56 13.52 -16.80
N ARG A 125 2.96 12.47 -17.51
CA ARG A 125 2.15 11.89 -18.59
C ARG A 125 0.85 11.24 -18.11
N MET A 126 0.87 10.64 -16.91
CA MET A 126 -0.29 9.92 -16.38
C MET A 126 -1.15 10.77 -15.46
N GLN A 127 -0.70 11.99 -15.11
CA GLN A 127 -1.40 12.88 -14.17
C GLN A 127 -1.78 12.13 -12.88
N CYS A 128 -0.81 11.39 -12.33
CA CYS A 128 -0.96 10.59 -11.11
C CYS A 128 -0.05 11.12 -10.00
N PRO A 129 -0.32 10.83 -8.73
CA PRO A 129 0.60 11.14 -7.64
C PRO A 129 1.97 10.51 -7.87
N PRO A 130 3.08 11.26 -7.73
CA PRO A 130 4.44 10.73 -7.83
C PRO A 130 4.72 9.62 -6.81
N ASP A 131 4.03 9.68 -5.69
CA ASP A 131 4.03 8.71 -4.59
C ASP A 131 3.84 7.27 -5.08
N PHE A 132 2.88 7.03 -5.96
CA PHE A 132 2.58 5.70 -6.50
C PHE A 132 3.74 5.13 -7.31
N VAL A 133 4.34 5.97 -8.13
CA VAL A 133 5.49 5.61 -8.96
C VAL A 133 6.71 5.35 -8.09
N ALA A 134 6.99 6.27 -7.16
CA ALA A 134 8.18 6.23 -6.32
C ALA A 134 8.22 5.02 -5.38
N ALA A 135 7.13 4.76 -4.65
CA ALA A 135 7.07 3.59 -3.75
C ALA A 135 7.19 2.26 -4.53
N THR A 136 6.60 2.20 -5.74
CA THR A 136 6.72 1.04 -6.61
C THR A 136 8.16 0.84 -7.09
N ILE A 137 8.86 1.92 -7.49
CA ILE A 137 10.27 1.87 -7.89
C ILE A 137 11.14 1.40 -6.72
N MET A 138 10.98 1.97 -5.52
CA MET A 138 11.77 1.57 -4.35
C MET A 138 11.58 0.10 -4.00
N ALA A 139 10.34 -0.40 -4.04
CA ALA A 139 10.08 -1.81 -3.83
C ALA A 139 10.67 -2.70 -4.95
N ALA A 140 10.63 -2.25 -6.20
CA ALA A 140 11.22 -2.96 -7.33
C ALA A 140 12.75 -3.04 -7.25
N LEU A 141 13.42 -1.98 -6.81
CA LEU A 141 14.87 -2.00 -6.50
C LEU A 141 15.18 -3.00 -5.38
N GLY A 142 14.35 -3.01 -4.33
CA GLY A 142 14.45 -3.98 -3.25
C GLY A 142 14.32 -5.43 -3.72
N ILE A 143 13.52 -5.72 -4.77
CA ILE A 143 13.42 -7.05 -5.39
C ILE A 143 14.72 -7.43 -6.13
N VAL A 144 15.31 -6.49 -6.87
CA VAL A 144 16.53 -6.76 -7.63
C VAL A 144 17.73 -6.99 -6.71
N ILE A 145 17.90 -6.19 -5.69
CA ILE A 145 18.95 -6.33 -4.68
C ILE A 145 18.68 -7.57 -3.81
N GLY A 146 17.45 -7.68 -3.29
CA GLY A 146 17.00 -8.80 -2.47
C GLY A 146 17.87 -9.04 -1.26
N ARG A 147 18.26 -10.33 -1.04
CA ARG A 147 19.23 -10.74 0.00
C ARG A 147 20.63 -11.03 -0.55
N ARG A 148 20.95 -10.55 -1.75
CA ARG A 148 22.31 -10.70 -2.31
C ARG A 148 23.37 -9.99 -1.46
N VAL A 149 22.96 -8.94 -0.76
CA VAL A 149 23.77 -8.20 0.20
C VAL A 149 22.90 -7.72 1.36
N GLY A 150 23.45 -7.78 2.58
CA GLY A 150 22.84 -7.20 3.77
C GLY A 150 23.41 -5.84 4.12
N ILE A 151 22.73 -5.11 4.99
CA ILE A 151 23.24 -3.92 5.67
C ILE A 151 23.37 -4.20 7.17
N ARG A 152 24.55 -3.97 7.75
CA ARG A 152 24.79 -4.00 9.20
C ARG A 152 24.85 -2.57 9.73
N PRO A 153 23.75 -2.05 10.32
CA PRO A 153 23.65 -0.64 10.67
C PRO A 153 24.38 -0.26 11.97
N LYS A 154 25.05 -1.20 12.61
CA LYS A 154 25.89 -0.99 13.79
C LYS A 154 27.32 -1.34 13.51
N ALA A 155 28.25 -0.69 14.22
CA ALA A 155 29.70 -0.88 14.00
C ALA A 155 30.20 -2.29 14.36
N HIS A 156 29.69 -2.89 15.44
CA HIS A 156 30.24 -4.14 16.01
C HIS A 156 29.22 -5.28 16.15
N ASP A 157 27.96 -4.99 15.86
CA ASP A 157 26.83 -5.92 15.97
C ASP A 157 26.71 -6.70 14.64
N ASP A 158 26.20 -7.92 14.69
CA ASP A 158 25.89 -8.77 13.55
C ASP A 158 24.46 -8.59 13.02
N TRP A 159 23.67 -7.73 13.66
CA TRP A 159 22.33 -7.40 13.18
C TRP A 159 22.37 -6.95 11.73
N THR A 160 21.76 -7.75 10.87
CA THR A 160 21.76 -7.57 9.42
C THR A 160 20.33 -7.42 8.90
N GLU A 161 20.09 -6.44 8.05
CA GLU A 161 18.82 -6.21 7.35
C GLU A 161 19.02 -6.32 5.84
N TYR A 162 17.92 -6.59 5.12
CA TYR A 162 17.97 -6.83 3.68
C TYR A 162 17.10 -5.82 2.92
N ALA A 163 17.31 -5.73 1.59
CA ALA A 163 16.68 -4.73 0.74
C ALA A 163 15.18 -5.01 0.43
N ASN A 164 14.64 -6.16 0.80
CA ASN A 164 13.25 -6.51 0.51
C ASN A 164 12.26 -5.55 1.16
N GLN A 165 11.31 -5.04 0.36
CA GLN A 165 10.33 -4.03 0.79
C GLN A 165 8.90 -4.52 0.56
N TRP A 166 8.00 -4.12 1.47
CA TRP A 166 6.57 -4.30 1.32
C TRP A 166 5.90 -2.95 1.09
N ALA A 167 5.22 -2.80 -0.05
CA ALA A 167 4.55 -1.58 -0.48
C ALA A 167 3.03 -1.78 -0.60
N CYS A 168 2.28 -0.89 0.05
CA CYS A 168 0.82 -0.80 -0.03
C CYS A 168 0.42 0.58 -0.55
N ILE A 169 -0.10 0.64 -1.78
CA ILE A 169 -0.49 1.88 -2.45
C ILE A 169 -1.99 2.08 -2.33
N VAL A 170 -2.38 3.10 -1.57
CA VAL A 170 -3.77 3.41 -1.28
C VAL A 170 -4.24 4.59 -2.13
N GLY A 171 -5.31 4.38 -2.90
CA GLY A 171 -5.94 5.44 -3.69
C GLY A 171 -7.36 5.06 -4.09
N ARG A 172 -8.22 6.05 -4.26
CA ARG A 172 -9.59 5.83 -4.74
C ARG A 172 -9.58 5.23 -6.16
N PRO A 173 -10.70 4.66 -6.64
CA PRO A 173 -10.82 4.28 -8.06
C PRO A 173 -10.54 5.49 -8.99
N ALA A 174 -10.08 5.21 -10.21
CA ALA A 174 -9.83 6.18 -11.27
C ALA A 174 -8.67 7.19 -11.05
N VAL A 175 -7.80 7.00 -10.05
CA VAL A 175 -6.61 7.85 -9.82
C VAL A 175 -5.32 7.26 -10.40
N MET A 176 -5.42 6.49 -11.45
CA MET A 176 -4.29 5.93 -12.22
C MET A 176 -3.30 5.05 -11.43
N LYS A 177 -3.72 4.42 -10.30
CA LYS A 177 -2.84 3.54 -9.49
C LYS A 177 -2.19 2.42 -10.32
N SER A 178 -3.02 1.52 -10.86
CA SER A 178 -2.54 0.33 -11.60
C SER A 178 -1.71 0.70 -12.84
N PRO A 179 -2.08 1.71 -13.67
CA PRO A 179 -1.23 2.18 -14.75
C PRO A 179 0.11 2.73 -14.27
N ALA A 180 0.13 3.54 -13.21
CA ALA A 180 1.35 4.12 -12.63
C ALA A 180 2.31 3.04 -12.12
N MET A 181 1.78 2.06 -11.36
CA MET A 181 2.55 0.90 -10.88
C MET A 181 3.07 0.05 -12.04
N ALA A 182 2.25 -0.20 -13.06
CA ALA A 182 2.66 -0.97 -14.24
C ALA A 182 3.81 -0.30 -15.01
N ALA A 183 3.78 1.03 -15.14
CA ALA A 183 4.85 1.81 -15.76
C ALA A 183 6.12 1.83 -14.91
N ALA A 184 6.00 1.99 -13.60
CA ALA A 184 7.11 1.94 -12.66
C ALA A 184 7.82 0.57 -12.63
N LEU A 185 7.06 -0.52 -12.79
CA LEU A 185 7.60 -1.88 -12.87
C LEU A 185 8.19 -2.25 -14.24
N ALA A 186 8.18 -1.36 -15.23
CA ALA A 186 8.59 -1.70 -16.59
C ALA A 186 10.05 -2.19 -16.68
N ALA A 187 10.97 -1.58 -15.92
CA ALA A 187 12.38 -2.00 -15.87
C ALA A 187 12.52 -3.41 -15.27
N LEU A 188 11.83 -3.69 -14.17
CA LEU A 188 11.84 -5.01 -13.53
C LEU A 188 11.24 -6.10 -14.43
N LYS A 189 10.15 -5.78 -15.14
CA LYS A 189 9.53 -6.69 -16.11
C LYS A 189 10.45 -6.96 -17.30
N HIS A 190 11.26 -5.99 -17.69
CA HIS A 190 12.27 -6.16 -18.72
C HIS A 190 13.33 -7.18 -18.28
N LEU A 191 13.88 -7.04 -17.07
CA LEU A 191 14.82 -8.02 -16.50
C LEU A 191 14.19 -9.43 -16.42
N GLN A 192 12.93 -9.52 -16.03
CA GLN A 192 12.21 -10.81 -16.03
C GLN A 192 12.13 -11.44 -17.43
N SER A 193 11.86 -10.62 -18.45
CA SER A 193 11.79 -11.08 -19.83
C SER A 193 13.16 -11.54 -20.37
N GLU A 194 14.24 -10.86 -19.99
CA GLU A 194 15.61 -11.27 -20.34
C GLU A 194 15.98 -12.58 -19.64
N ALA A 195 15.66 -12.72 -18.36
CA ALA A 195 15.91 -13.95 -17.60
C ALA A 195 15.16 -15.17 -18.17
N ILE A 196 13.93 -14.98 -18.67
CA ILE A 196 13.18 -16.06 -19.34
C ILE A 196 13.89 -16.48 -20.63
N LYS A 197 14.34 -15.53 -21.46
CA LYS A 197 15.06 -15.85 -22.71
C LYS A 197 16.37 -16.59 -22.46
N ASP A 198 17.12 -16.16 -21.43
CA ASP A 198 18.37 -16.84 -21.02
C ASP A 198 18.09 -18.26 -20.52
N TYR A 199 17.03 -18.44 -19.74
CA TYR A 199 16.60 -19.76 -19.29
C TYR A 199 16.20 -20.68 -20.44
N ASP A 200 15.38 -20.19 -21.40
CA ASP A 200 14.96 -20.98 -22.56
C ASP A 200 16.17 -21.44 -23.38
N PHE A 201 17.14 -20.54 -23.61
CA PHE A 201 18.37 -20.88 -24.32
C PHE A 201 19.21 -21.94 -23.58
N LYS A 202 19.36 -21.81 -22.25
CA LYS A 202 20.08 -22.78 -21.42
C LYS A 202 19.34 -24.12 -21.34
N MET A 203 18.01 -24.10 -21.34
CA MET A 203 17.17 -25.30 -21.30
C MET A 203 17.32 -26.13 -22.58
N ASP A 204 17.39 -25.47 -23.75
CA ASP A 204 17.67 -26.18 -25.00
C ASP A 204 19.01 -26.92 -24.96
N GLY A 205 20.08 -26.25 -24.50
CA GLY A 205 21.38 -26.88 -24.30
C GLY A 205 21.37 -28.03 -23.29
N TYR A 206 20.68 -27.85 -22.16
CA TYR A 206 20.51 -28.90 -21.16
C TYR A 206 19.79 -30.14 -21.72
N GLN A 207 18.76 -29.97 -22.54
CA GLN A 207 18.06 -31.11 -23.14
C GLN A 207 18.97 -31.92 -24.08
N GLU A 208 19.84 -31.26 -24.85
CA GLU A 208 20.83 -31.95 -25.69
C GLU A 208 21.85 -32.70 -24.83
N GLU A 209 22.41 -32.06 -23.78
CA GLU A 209 23.37 -32.71 -22.88
C GLU A 209 22.75 -33.87 -22.12
N LYS A 210 21.51 -33.75 -21.66
CA LYS A 210 20.75 -34.78 -20.98
C LYS A 210 20.51 -35.99 -21.90
N GLY A 211 20.14 -35.74 -23.15
CA GLY A 211 19.98 -36.79 -24.16
C GLY A 211 21.29 -37.60 -24.38
N LEU A 212 22.43 -36.88 -24.46
CA LEU A 212 23.74 -37.52 -24.56
C LEU A 212 24.11 -38.31 -23.29
N TYR A 213 23.82 -37.77 -22.13
CA TYR A 213 24.02 -38.43 -20.84
C TYR A 213 23.20 -39.73 -20.74
N GLU A 214 21.92 -39.71 -21.09
CA GLU A 214 21.04 -40.89 -21.06
C GLU A 214 21.58 -42.00 -22.00
N LEU A 215 22.04 -41.65 -23.19
CA LEU A 215 22.68 -42.63 -24.12
C LEU A 215 23.98 -43.22 -23.53
N ARG A 216 24.80 -42.41 -22.86
CA ARG A 216 26.03 -42.89 -22.19
C ARG A 216 25.71 -43.82 -21.02
N VAL A 217 24.69 -43.49 -20.20
CA VAL A 217 24.20 -44.33 -19.12
C VAL A 217 23.71 -45.68 -19.64
N GLU A 218 22.90 -45.66 -20.71
CA GLU A 218 22.40 -46.89 -21.35
C GLU A 218 23.53 -47.77 -21.88
N ALA A 219 24.51 -47.18 -22.57
CA ALA A 219 25.71 -47.90 -23.07
C ALA A 219 26.52 -48.49 -21.91
N ALA A 220 26.76 -47.77 -20.84
CA ALA A 220 27.46 -48.26 -19.66
C ALA A 220 26.70 -49.40 -18.95
N GLN A 221 25.39 -49.27 -18.80
CA GLN A 221 24.54 -50.33 -18.24
C GLN A 221 24.54 -51.58 -19.08
N LYS A 222 24.55 -51.47 -20.43
CA LYS A 222 24.66 -52.60 -21.35
C LYS A 222 26.00 -53.32 -21.21
N GLN A 223 27.12 -52.58 -21.14
CA GLN A 223 28.44 -53.13 -20.89
C GLN A 223 28.52 -53.91 -19.57
N ILE A 224 27.98 -53.34 -18.49
CA ILE A 224 27.87 -53.97 -17.18
C ILE A 224 27.05 -55.28 -17.27
N LYS A 225 25.88 -55.24 -17.87
CA LYS A 225 25.02 -56.41 -18.05
C LYS A 225 25.71 -57.53 -18.85
N ASP A 226 26.43 -57.17 -19.89
CA ASP A 226 27.15 -58.15 -20.71
C ASP A 226 28.39 -58.73 -20.01
N ALA A 227 29.08 -57.94 -19.20
CA ALA A 227 30.18 -58.43 -18.34
C ALA A 227 29.68 -59.40 -17.24
N LEU A 228 28.57 -59.09 -16.59
CA LEU A 228 27.95 -59.94 -15.57
C LEU A 228 27.35 -61.23 -16.15
N LYS A 229 26.85 -61.20 -17.37
CA LYS A 229 26.43 -62.44 -18.09
C LYS A 229 27.60 -63.36 -18.37
N LYS A 230 28.77 -62.81 -18.72
CA LYS A 230 30.00 -63.61 -18.97
C LYS A 230 30.64 -64.11 -17.70
N ASN A 231 30.64 -63.33 -16.64
CA ASN A 231 31.17 -63.71 -15.32
C ASN A 231 30.31 -63.11 -14.20
N PRO A 232 29.41 -63.90 -13.58
CA PRO A 232 28.52 -63.41 -12.52
C PRO A 232 29.22 -62.83 -11.27
N THR A 233 30.49 -63.13 -11.06
CA THR A 233 31.31 -62.65 -9.93
C THR A 233 32.30 -61.55 -10.33
N ALA A 234 32.21 -61.03 -11.57
CA ALA A 234 33.10 -59.96 -12.03
C ALA A 234 32.92 -58.71 -11.19
N SER A 235 34.02 -58.14 -10.70
CA SER A 235 34.02 -56.79 -10.12
C SER A 235 33.82 -55.80 -11.26
N VAL A 236 32.63 -55.18 -11.31
CA VAL A 236 32.33 -54.17 -12.32
C VAL A 236 32.53 -52.79 -11.71
N GLN A 237 33.49 -52.02 -12.22
CA GLN A 237 33.60 -50.60 -11.90
C GLN A 237 32.44 -49.85 -12.54
N ARG A 238 31.67 -49.16 -11.70
CA ARG A 238 30.64 -48.23 -12.13
C ARG A 238 31.31 -46.96 -12.66
N THR A 239 31.20 -46.69 -13.95
CA THR A 239 31.64 -45.41 -14.49
C THR A 239 30.73 -44.33 -13.90
N GLU A 240 31.25 -43.46 -13.08
CA GLU A 240 30.55 -42.25 -12.65
C GLU A 240 30.46 -41.34 -13.86
N LEU A 241 29.23 -41.06 -14.27
CA LEU A 241 28.89 -40.10 -15.31
C LEU A 241 28.25 -38.91 -14.60
N ASP A 242 28.76 -37.72 -14.83
CA ASP A 242 28.20 -36.51 -14.29
C ASP A 242 26.85 -36.24 -14.95
N GLU A 243 25.80 -36.22 -14.15
CA GLU A 243 24.46 -35.89 -14.61
C GLU A 243 24.36 -34.36 -14.81
N PRO A 244 23.93 -33.89 -16.00
CA PRO A 244 23.78 -32.46 -16.20
C PRO A 244 22.67 -31.88 -15.30
N GLU A 245 22.96 -30.74 -14.68
CA GLU A 245 21.99 -30.06 -13.83
C GLU A 245 21.05 -29.18 -14.64
N PRO A 246 19.72 -29.22 -14.36
CA PRO A 246 18.78 -28.37 -15.05
C PRO A 246 19.02 -26.89 -14.71
N PRO A 247 18.94 -25.97 -15.67
CA PRO A 247 19.06 -24.55 -15.41
C PRO A 247 17.92 -24.08 -14.51
N LEU A 248 18.21 -23.10 -13.63
CA LEU A 248 17.22 -22.48 -12.76
C LEU A 248 16.70 -21.17 -13.39
N LEU A 249 15.38 -20.99 -13.37
CA LEU A 249 14.74 -19.76 -13.87
C LEU A 249 14.84 -18.65 -12.82
N ARG A 250 15.56 -17.57 -13.12
CA ARG A 250 15.52 -16.35 -12.30
C ARG A 250 14.15 -15.68 -12.42
N ARG A 251 13.40 -15.66 -11.30
CA ARG A 251 12.12 -14.96 -11.18
C ARG A 251 12.26 -13.71 -10.33
N TYR A 252 11.89 -12.57 -10.90
CA TYR A 252 11.81 -11.30 -10.17
C TYR A 252 10.42 -11.05 -9.62
N LEU A 253 9.36 -11.35 -10.40
CA LEU A 253 7.97 -11.11 -10.03
C LEU A 253 7.11 -12.37 -10.16
N VAL A 254 6.23 -12.54 -9.17
CA VAL A 254 5.17 -13.54 -9.15
C VAL A 254 3.84 -12.83 -8.92
N ASN A 255 2.85 -13.10 -9.75
CA ASN A 255 1.54 -12.47 -9.64
C ASN A 255 0.54 -13.36 -8.90
N ASP A 256 0.51 -14.65 -9.22
CA ASP A 256 -0.41 -15.61 -8.63
C ASP A 256 0.29 -16.94 -8.35
N ALA A 257 0.41 -17.26 -7.07
CA ALA A 257 0.96 -18.52 -6.59
C ALA A 257 0.38 -18.82 -5.20
N THR A 258 0.16 -20.10 -4.92
CA THR A 258 -0.08 -20.53 -3.55
C THR A 258 1.22 -20.46 -2.75
N ALA A 259 1.12 -20.47 -1.41
CA ALA A 259 2.32 -20.41 -0.56
C ALA A 259 3.30 -21.56 -0.83
N GLU A 260 2.78 -22.74 -1.19
CA GLU A 260 3.59 -23.90 -1.51
C GLU A 260 4.39 -23.72 -2.83
N VAL A 261 3.74 -23.20 -3.88
CA VAL A 261 4.42 -22.90 -5.15
C VAL A 261 5.41 -21.75 -4.96
N LEU A 262 5.06 -20.77 -4.13
CA LEU A 262 5.95 -19.66 -3.82
C LEU A 262 7.17 -20.12 -3.03
N LEU A 263 7.04 -21.15 -2.15
CA LEU A 263 8.17 -21.76 -1.48
C LEU A 263 9.12 -22.44 -2.49
N ASP A 264 8.59 -23.22 -3.44
CA ASP A 264 9.39 -23.87 -4.49
C ASP A 264 10.16 -22.79 -5.32
N ILE A 265 9.48 -21.70 -5.67
CA ILE A 265 10.12 -20.56 -6.35
C ILE A 265 11.23 -19.92 -5.48
N CYS A 266 11.05 -19.80 -4.16
CA CYS A 266 12.05 -19.25 -3.27
C CYS A 266 13.27 -20.18 -3.13
N ILE A 267 13.09 -21.50 -3.16
CA ILE A 267 14.17 -22.47 -3.18
C ILE A 267 15.04 -22.27 -4.43
N GLU A 268 14.41 -22.12 -5.60
CA GLU A 268 15.09 -21.86 -6.88
C GLU A 268 15.69 -20.44 -6.95
N ASN A 269 15.17 -19.49 -6.15
CA ASN A 269 15.55 -18.07 -6.17
C ASN A 269 15.95 -17.57 -4.77
N PRO A 270 17.07 -18.06 -4.20
CA PRO A 270 17.48 -17.74 -2.82
C PRO A 270 17.79 -16.25 -2.62
N GLN A 271 18.08 -15.48 -3.69
CA GLN A 271 18.25 -14.03 -3.61
C GLN A 271 16.95 -13.25 -3.38
N GLY A 272 15.80 -13.91 -3.47
CA GLY A 272 14.49 -13.34 -3.19
C GLY A 272 13.66 -13.06 -4.44
N VAL A 273 12.35 -12.90 -4.23
CA VAL A 273 11.34 -12.65 -5.25
C VAL A 273 10.35 -11.58 -4.78
N GLY A 274 9.71 -10.91 -5.72
CA GLY A 274 8.61 -9.98 -5.46
C GLY A 274 7.25 -10.59 -5.77
N VAL A 275 6.28 -10.39 -4.89
CA VAL A 275 4.88 -10.73 -5.13
C VAL A 275 4.14 -9.45 -5.48
N PHE A 276 3.44 -9.44 -6.63
CA PHE A 276 2.63 -8.31 -7.08
C PHE A 276 1.15 -8.64 -7.04
N ARG A 277 0.36 -7.82 -6.32
CA ARG A 277 -1.09 -7.95 -6.20
C ARG A 277 -1.78 -6.61 -6.37
N ASP A 278 -2.48 -6.40 -7.47
CA ASP A 278 -3.20 -5.13 -7.70
C ASP A 278 -4.28 -4.91 -6.63
N GLU A 279 -5.01 -5.96 -6.20
CA GLU A 279 -5.96 -5.90 -5.10
C GLU A 279 -5.35 -6.56 -3.83
N LEU A 280 -4.54 -5.79 -3.10
CA LEU A 280 -3.78 -6.29 -1.94
C LEU A 280 -4.67 -6.84 -0.82
N VAL A 281 -5.75 -6.13 -0.45
CA VAL A 281 -6.62 -6.56 0.66
C VAL A 281 -7.27 -7.91 0.39
N SER A 282 -7.49 -8.27 -0.87
CA SER A 282 -7.99 -9.61 -1.21
C SER A 282 -6.99 -10.71 -0.86
N LEU A 283 -5.69 -10.48 -1.09
CA LEU A 283 -4.64 -11.40 -0.66
C LEU A 283 -4.59 -11.49 0.88
N LEU A 284 -4.61 -10.35 1.58
CA LEU A 284 -4.57 -10.33 3.04
C LEU A 284 -5.76 -11.09 3.64
N LYS A 285 -7.00 -10.79 3.21
CA LYS A 285 -8.21 -11.50 3.63
C LYS A 285 -8.20 -12.99 3.26
N SER A 286 -7.48 -13.41 2.23
CA SER A 286 -7.34 -14.84 1.90
C SER A 286 -6.48 -15.58 2.92
N MET A 287 -5.46 -14.91 3.47
CA MET A 287 -4.59 -15.44 4.52
C MET A 287 -5.22 -15.41 5.92
N ASP A 288 -6.28 -14.61 6.11
CA ASP A 288 -7.03 -14.53 7.37
C ASP A 288 -8.07 -15.67 7.51
N ARG A 289 -8.27 -16.47 6.46
CA ARG A 289 -9.21 -17.59 6.48
C ARG A 289 -8.67 -18.73 7.34
N GLU A 290 -9.57 -19.42 8.03
CA GLU A 290 -9.26 -20.64 8.77
C GLU A 290 -8.55 -21.67 7.86
N GLY A 291 -7.45 -22.25 8.35
CA GLY A 291 -6.61 -23.20 7.60
C GLY A 291 -5.56 -22.55 6.70
N GLN A 292 -5.42 -21.21 6.71
CA GLN A 292 -4.39 -20.48 5.95
C GLN A 292 -3.24 -19.92 6.83
N GLU A 293 -3.16 -20.34 8.09
CA GLU A 293 -2.16 -19.86 9.07
C GLU A 293 -0.73 -20.14 8.57
N ALA A 294 -0.51 -21.28 7.89
CA ALA A 294 0.79 -21.62 7.31
C ALA A 294 1.18 -20.65 6.17
N ALA A 295 0.25 -20.27 5.31
CA ALA A 295 0.49 -19.29 4.26
C ALA A 295 0.87 -17.93 4.87
N ARG A 296 0.14 -17.50 5.89
CA ARG A 296 0.41 -16.26 6.61
C ARG A 296 1.78 -16.28 7.28
N GLY A 297 2.12 -17.36 7.98
CA GLY A 297 3.44 -17.58 8.59
C GLY A 297 4.57 -17.52 7.57
N PHE A 298 4.39 -18.10 6.39
CA PHE A 298 5.35 -18.04 5.30
C PHE A 298 5.64 -16.60 4.83
N TYR A 299 4.60 -15.78 4.63
CA TYR A 299 4.82 -14.35 4.28
C TYR A 299 5.54 -13.60 5.40
N LEU A 300 5.16 -13.82 6.67
CA LEU A 300 5.81 -13.17 7.81
C LEU A 300 7.30 -13.53 7.89
N THR A 301 7.66 -14.80 7.66
CA THR A 301 9.06 -15.27 7.55
C THR A 301 9.78 -14.60 6.38
N GLY A 302 9.15 -14.55 5.21
CA GLY A 302 9.73 -13.94 4.01
C GLY A 302 9.98 -12.43 4.12
N TRP A 303 9.27 -11.73 5.02
CA TRP A 303 9.54 -10.32 5.29
C TRP A 303 10.88 -10.12 6.02
N ASN A 304 11.29 -11.04 6.89
CA ASN A 304 12.59 -10.96 7.57
C ASN A 304 13.74 -11.00 6.55
N GLY A 305 13.60 -11.79 5.48
CA GLY A 305 14.52 -11.77 4.34
C GLY A 305 15.66 -12.78 4.41
N ASN A 306 15.84 -13.49 5.54
CA ASN A 306 16.93 -14.47 5.71
C ASN A 306 16.55 -15.70 6.55
N ASP A 307 15.31 -15.81 6.98
CA ASP A 307 14.90 -16.93 7.81
C ASP A 307 14.62 -18.18 6.96
N PRO A 308 14.99 -19.40 7.41
CA PRO A 308 14.64 -20.63 6.73
C PRO A 308 13.15 -20.94 6.87
N TYR A 309 12.61 -21.68 5.91
CA TYR A 309 11.26 -22.18 5.99
C TYR A 309 11.16 -23.60 5.49
N THR A 310 10.61 -24.49 6.32
CA THR A 310 10.48 -25.93 6.00
C THR A 310 9.03 -26.34 5.99
N VAL A 311 8.63 -27.11 4.98
CA VAL A 311 7.29 -27.68 4.87
C VAL A 311 7.38 -29.19 4.74
N ASP A 312 6.73 -29.90 5.67
CA ASP A 312 6.57 -31.35 5.66
C ASP A 312 5.13 -31.71 5.29
N ARG A 313 4.92 -32.34 4.14
CA ARG A 313 3.59 -32.81 3.71
C ARG A 313 3.65 -34.23 3.14
N ILE A 314 2.67 -35.05 3.50
CA ILE A 314 2.58 -36.46 3.11
C ILE A 314 2.59 -36.63 1.58
N GLY A 315 1.97 -35.72 0.82
CA GLY A 315 1.84 -35.81 -0.64
C GLY A 315 3.00 -35.20 -1.46
N ARG A 316 3.85 -34.34 -0.84
CA ARG A 316 4.97 -33.64 -1.50
C ARG A 316 6.36 -34.08 -1.02
N GLY A 317 6.43 -35.05 -0.11
CA GLY A 317 7.66 -35.45 0.55
C GLY A 317 7.93 -34.68 1.83
N ARG A 318 8.94 -35.14 2.57
CA ARG A 318 9.44 -34.51 3.79
C ARG A 318 10.66 -33.64 3.46
N ASN A 319 10.83 -32.57 4.25
CA ASN A 319 12.00 -31.71 4.16
C ASN A 319 12.06 -30.84 2.87
N ASN A 320 10.89 -30.31 2.41
CA ASN A 320 10.91 -29.25 1.40
C ASN A 320 11.30 -27.94 2.10
N ARG A 321 12.57 -27.53 1.98
CA ARG A 321 13.16 -26.45 2.77
C ARG A 321 13.80 -25.39 1.89
N ALA A 322 13.40 -24.15 2.08
CA ALA A 322 14.17 -22.99 1.67
C ALA A 322 15.13 -22.61 2.80
N GLU A 323 16.43 -22.53 2.51
CA GLU A 323 17.43 -22.10 3.50
C GLU A 323 17.24 -20.65 3.93
N ALA A 324 16.70 -19.83 3.04
CA ALA A 324 16.25 -18.47 3.36
C ALA A 324 15.10 -18.06 2.47
N VAL A 325 14.11 -17.40 3.05
CA VAL A 325 12.99 -16.81 2.31
C VAL A 325 13.10 -15.29 2.35
N CYS A 326 13.20 -14.68 1.17
CA CYS A 326 13.25 -13.23 1.01
C CYS A 326 12.14 -12.76 0.08
N LEU A 327 11.09 -12.14 0.64
CA LEU A 327 9.93 -11.68 -0.10
C LEU A 327 9.80 -10.17 -0.06
N SER A 328 9.68 -9.56 -1.23
CA SER A 328 9.09 -8.23 -1.39
C SER A 328 7.62 -8.38 -1.79
N LEU A 329 6.77 -7.44 -1.37
CA LEU A 329 5.35 -7.45 -1.69
C LEU A 329 4.91 -6.08 -2.16
N ILE A 330 4.30 -6.01 -3.33
CA ILE A 330 3.80 -4.77 -3.92
C ILE A 330 2.32 -4.94 -4.22
N GLY A 331 1.49 -4.05 -3.69
CA GLY A 331 0.08 -4.09 -4.02
C GLY A 331 -0.63 -2.76 -3.87
N SER A 332 -1.82 -2.68 -4.42
CA SER A 332 -2.68 -1.51 -4.29
C SER A 332 -4.02 -1.86 -3.63
N THR A 333 -4.68 -0.85 -3.10
CA THR A 333 -6.00 -0.99 -2.50
C THR A 333 -6.77 0.33 -2.53
N GLN A 334 -8.02 0.28 -2.08
CA GLN A 334 -8.89 1.45 -1.96
C GLN A 334 -8.96 1.92 -0.50
N PRO A 335 -9.15 3.24 -0.26
CA PRO A 335 -9.24 3.82 1.08
C PRO A 335 -10.20 3.10 2.03
N GLY A 336 -11.43 2.82 1.57
CA GLY A 336 -12.42 2.14 2.40
C GLY A 336 -12.02 0.72 2.79
N ARG A 337 -11.41 -0.03 1.86
CA ARG A 337 -11.00 -1.42 2.08
C ARG A 337 -9.83 -1.53 3.06
N ILE A 338 -8.84 -0.65 2.94
CA ILE A 338 -7.71 -0.66 3.87
C ILE A 338 -8.13 -0.18 5.26
N ALA A 339 -8.99 0.85 5.36
CA ALA A 339 -9.49 1.32 6.63
C ALA A 339 -10.34 0.26 7.36
N GLU A 340 -11.16 -0.49 6.63
CA GLU A 340 -11.90 -1.65 7.17
C GLU A 340 -10.93 -2.73 7.67
N TYR A 341 -9.97 -3.14 6.84
CA TYR A 341 -9.00 -4.18 7.20
C TYR A 341 -8.16 -3.79 8.43
N LEU A 342 -7.66 -2.56 8.48
CA LEU A 342 -6.91 -2.05 9.64
C LEU A 342 -7.77 -1.96 10.89
N ARG A 343 -9.06 -1.62 10.78
CA ARG A 343 -9.98 -1.58 11.94
C ARG A 343 -10.15 -2.97 12.54
N ASP A 344 -10.36 -3.98 11.70
CA ASP A 344 -10.48 -5.37 12.12
C ASP A 344 -9.17 -5.86 12.76
N ALA A 345 -8.02 -5.47 12.23
CA ALA A 345 -6.69 -5.77 12.78
C ALA A 345 -6.43 -5.10 14.14
N ILE A 346 -6.92 -3.86 14.35
CA ILE A 346 -6.77 -3.10 15.59
C ILE A 346 -7.67 -3.64 16.71
N ALA A 347 -8.84 -4.19 16.36
CA ALA A 347 -9.83 -4.70 17.31
C ALA A 347 -9.54 -6.11 17.85
N ASP A 348 -8.28 -6.52 17.94
CA ASP A 348 -7.84 -7.87 18.37
C ASP A 348 -8.39 -9.02 17.52
N GLY A 349 -8.69 -8.75 16.25
CA GLY A 349 -9.06 -9.76 15.27
C GLY A 349 -7.90 -10.65 14.84
N ALA A 350 -8.17 -11.68 14.04
CA ALA A 350 -7.18 -12.61 13.49
C ALA A 350 -6.02 -11.94 12.72
N ALA A 351 -6.18 -10.67 12.32
CA ALA A 351 -5.21 -9.86 11.60
C ALA A 351 -4.22 -9.10 12.52
N ASN A 352 -4.28 -9.27 13.86
CA ASN A 352 -3.41 -8.55 14.82
C ASN A 352 -2.06 -9.26 15.07
N ASP A 353 -1.42 -9.79 14.04
CA ASP A 353 -0.11 -10.47 14.12
C ASP A 353 1.05 -9.67 13.56
N GLY A 354 0.81 -8.41 13.23
CA GLY A 354 1.83 -7.52 12.70
C GLY A 354 2.04 -7.61 11.18
N LEU A 355 1.16 -8.29 10.42
CA LEU A 355 1.29 -8.39 8.96
C LEU A 355 1.19 -7.02 8.29
N MET A 356 0.15 -6.24 8.61
CA MET A 356 -0.01 -4.87 8.07
C MET A 356 1.10 -3.92 8.49
N GLN A 357 1.61 -4.08 9.71
CA GLN A 357 2.70 -3.27 10.24
C GLN A 357 4.03 -3.45 9.46
N ARG A 358 4.14 -4.52 8.65
CA ARG A 358 5.31 -4.81 7.80
C ARG A 358 5.30 -4.08 6.46
N PHE A 359 4.18 -3.44 6.09
CA PHE A 359 4.13 -2.59 4.89
C PHE A 359 4.80 -1.24 5.17
N GLY A 360 6.14 -1.22 5.20
CA GLY A 360 6.92 -0.01 5.45
C GLY A 360 6.65 1.09 4.42
N LEU A 361 6.46 0.73 3.15
CA LEU A 361 6.07 1.66 2.08
C LEU A 361 4.53 1.76 1.98
N LEU A 362 3.88 2.15 3.06
CA LEU A 362 2.43 2.42 3.08
C LEU A 362 2.15 3.84 2.59
N ILE A 363 1.58 3.96 1.39
CA ILE A 363 1.38 5.24 0.69
C ILE A 363 -0.11 5.54 0.51
N TRP A 364 -0.54 6.68 1.01
CA TRP A 364 -1.89 7.22 0.81
C TRP A 364 -1.83 8.73 0.61
N PRO A 365 -1.50 9.21 -0.60
CA PRO A 365 -1.35 10.64 -0.89
C PRO A 365 -2.68 11.37 -1.03
N ASP A 366 -2.60 12.70 -0.99
CA ASP A 366 -3.65 13.55 -1.51
C ASP A 366 -3.65 13.51 -3.04
N ILE A 367 -4.82 13.66 -3.63
CA ILE A 367 -4.97 13.69 -5.08
C ILE A 367 -5.18 15.13 -5.50
N SER A 368 -4.32 15.65 -6.37
CA SER A 368 -4.50 16.98 -6.94
C SER A 368 -5.84 17.08 -7.67
N PRO A 369 -6.60 18.16 -7.46
CA PRO A 369 -7.76 18.46 -8.28
C PRO A 369 -7.37 18.93 -9.69
N ASP A 370 -6.14 19.42 -9.86
CA ASP A 370 -5.64 19.90 -11.13
C ASP A 370 -5.32 18.71 -12.06
N TRP A 371 -5.83 18.78 -13.27
CA TRP A 371 -5.61 17.80 -14.31
C TRP A 371 -5.38 18.49 -15.65
N SER A 372 -4.46 17.95 -16.44
CA SER A 372 -4.23 18.40 -17.81
C SER A 372 -4.11 17.20 -18.73
N ASP A 373 -4.56 17.36 -19.97
CA ASP A 373 -4.35 16.35 -20.99
C ASP A 373 -2.91 16.43 -21.51
N VAL A 374 -2.10 15.39 -21.21
CA VAL A 374 -0.71 15.32 -21.60
C VAL A 374 -0.54 14.21 -22.64
N ASP A 375 -0.60 14.59 -23.92
CA ASP A 375 -0.37 13.68 -25.04
C ASP A 375 1.06 13.85 -25.59
N ARG A 376 1.98 13.07 -25.04
CA ARG A 376 3.36 12.97 -25.52
C ARG A 376 3.91 11.56 -25.32
N SER A 377 4.86 11.19 -26.18
CA SER A 377 5.57 9.92 -26.04
C SER A 377 6.41 9.87 -24.75
N PRO A 378 6.61 8.67 -24.16
CA PRO A 378 7.58 8.49 -23.09
C PRO A 378 8.96 8.97 -23.49
N ASP A 379 9.67 9.61 -22.57
CA ASP A 379 11.05 10.02 -22.77
C ASP A 379 11.97 8.79 -22.77
N ALA A 380 12.49 8.46 -23.95
CA ALA A 380 13.32 7.27 -24.16
C ALA A 380 14.65 7.36 -23.38
N ALA A 381 15.25 8.53 -23.25
CA ALA A 381 16.52 8.70 -22.54
C ALA A 381 16.33 8.45 -21.03
N LYS A 382 15.29 9.04 -20.43
CA LYS A 382 14.94 8.85 -19.01
C LYS A 382 14.58 7.39 -18.72
N LYS A 383 13.81 6.77 -19.61
CA LYS A 383 13.46 5.34 -19.50
C LYS A 383 14.71 4.46 -19.57
N ASN A 384 15.60 4.70 -20.55
CA ASN A 384 16.81 3.90 -20.72
C ASN A 384 17.76 4.05 -19.52
N ALA A 385 17.91 5.26 -18.96
CA ALA A 385 18.70 5.49 -17.75
C ALA A 385 18.17 4.67 -16.56
N ALA A 386 16.86 4.64 -16.36
CA ALA A 386 16.24 3.82 -15.33
C ALA A 386 16.47 2.31 -15.58
N PHE A 387 16.31 1.84 -16.82
CA PHE A 387 16.52 0.43 -17.17
C PHE A 387 17.98 0.02 -16.96
N GLU A 388 18.92 0.90 -17.28
CA GLU A 388 20.34 0.66 -17.04
C GLU A 388 20.68 0.59 -15.54
N ALA A 389 20.06 1.43 -14.70
CA ALA A 389 20.22 1.34 -13.25
C ALA A 389 19.76 -0.03 -12.72
N PHE A 390 18.61 -0.51 -13.17
CA PHE A 390 18.11 -1.84 -12.81
C PHE A 390 19.01 -2.96 -13.35
N ARG A 391 19.49 -2.86 -14.60
CA ARG A 391 20.39 -3.84 -15.21
C ARG A 391 21.70 -3.91 -14.45
N ARG A 392 22.32 -2.78 -14.14
CA ARG A 392 23.55 -2.70 -13.35
C ARG A 392 23.40 -3.43 -12.01
N LEU A 393 22.31 -3.16 -11.29
CA LEU A 393 22.04 -3.85 -10.03
C LEU A 393 21.84 -5.36 -10.20
N SER A 394 21.22 -5.80 -11.30
CA SER A 394 20.90 -7.22 -11.51
C SER A 394 22.14 -8.08 -11.80
N VAL A 395 23.17 -7.53 -12.45
CA VAL A 395 24.38 -8.25 -12.86
C VAL A 395 25.56 -8.05 -11.91
N ALA A 396 25.55 -7.04 -11.04
CA ALA A 396 26.64 -6.72 -10.14
C ALA A 396 26.95 -7.87 -9.17
N ASP A 397 28.20 -8.15 -8.94
CA ASP A 397 28.65 -9.03 -7.86
C ASP A 397 28.76 -8.26 -6.53
N PRO A 398 28.16 -8.76 -5.44
CA PRO A 398 28.14 -8.02 -4.17
C PRO A 398 29.53 -7.74 -3.56
N VAL A 399 30.49 -8.64 -3.74
CA VAL A 399 31.82 -8.49 -3.16
C VAL A 399 32.70 -7.61 -4.02
N THR A 400 32.76 -7.89 -5.33
CA THR A 400 33.70 -7.19 -6.24
C THR A 400 33.17 -5.83 -6.70
N ASP A 401 31.86 -5.72 -6.99
CA ASP A 401 31.29 -4.50 -7.54
C ASP A 401 30.72 -3.58 -6.45
N TRP A 402 30.10 -4.15 -5.40
CA TRP A 402 29.56 -3.36 -4.30
C TRP A 402 30.50 -3.22 -3.11
N GLY A 403 31.65 -3.96 -3.11
CA GLY A 403 32.62 -3.91 -2.01
C GLY A 403 32.06 -4.44 -0.69
N ALA A 404 31.12 -5.39 -0.76
CA ALA A 404 30.54 -5.99 0.43
C ALA A 404 31.51 -6.96 1.14
N GLU A 405 31.50 -6.96 2.47
CA GLU A 405 32.30 -7.82 3.29
C GLU A 405 31.68 -9.22 3.36
N PRO A 406 32.39 -10.30 3.04
CA PRO A 406 31.90 -11.65 3.21
C PRO A 406 31.78 -12.02 4.70
N VAL A 407 30.82 -12.89 5.02
CA VAL A 407 30.71 -13.43 6.37
C VAL A 407 31.63 -14.64 6.47
N LEU A 408 32.45 -14.65 7.53
CA LEU A 408 33.38 -15.74 7.82
C LEU A 408 32.86 -16.54 9.01
N ASP A 409 33.02 -17.86 8.97
CA ASP A 409 32.74 -18.74 10.07
C ASP A 409 33.82 -18.63 11.17
N HIS A 410 33.69 -19.42 12.24
CA HIS A 410 34.63 -19.46 13.35
C HIS A 410 36.04 -19.96 12.95
N THR A 411 36.21 -20.55 11.76
CA THR A 411 37.50 -21.01 11.22
C THR A 411 38.14 -19.99 10.29
N GLY A 412 37.44 -18.88 9.96
CA GLY A 412 37.85 -17.86 9.01
C GLY A 412 37.59 -18.23 7.55
N GLN A 413 36.76 -19.25 7.29
CA GLN A 413 36.29 -19.62 5.96
C GLN A 413 34.96 -18.91 5.65
N LEU A 414 34.64 -18.81 4.37
CA LEU A 414 33.34 -18.26 3.95
C LEU A 414 32.19 -19.10 4.52
N GLU A 415 31.27 -18.43 5.18
CA GLU A 415 30.03 -19.06 5.67
C GLU A 415 29.06 -19.25 4.49
N GLU A 416 28.92 -20.51 4.04
CA GLU A 416 28.06 -20.86 2.91
C GLU A 416 26.62 -20.45 3.17
N GLY A 417 25.97 -19.91 2.13
CA GLY A 417 24.55 -19.50 2.18
C GLY A 417 24.29 -18.19 2.91
N THR A 418 25.30 -17.61 3.59
CA THR A 418 25.16 -16.30 4.25
C THR A 418 25.59 -15.17 3.32
N PRO A 419 24.72 -14.22 3.00
CA PRO A 419 25.04 -13.10 2.12
C PRO A 419 26.12 -12.18 2.73
N PRO A 420 27.01 -11.61 1.90
CA PRO A 420 27.91 -10.56 2.33
C PRO A 420 27.14 -9.31 2.76
N TYR A 421 27.79 -8.39 3.45
CA TYR A 421 27.15 -7.20 4.00
C TYR A 421 27.95 -5.93 3.76
N LEU A 422 27.23 -4.79 3.78
CA LEU A 422 27.82 -3.46 3.86
C LEU A 422 27.62 -2.88 5.27
N ARG A 423 28.46 -1.94 5.65
CA ARG A 423 28.28 -1.11 6.85
C ARG A 423 27.99 0.32 6.47
N LEU A 424 27.60 1.12 7.44
CA LEU A 424 27.47 2.57 7.28
C LEU A 424 28.86 3.21 7.37
N ASP A 425 29.13 4.27 6.61
CA ASP A 425 30.28 5.12 6.88
C ASP A 425 30.14 5.83 8.24
N ASP A 426 31.20 6.47 8.71
CA ASP A 426 31.20 7.08 10.05
C ASP A 426 30.14 8.16 10.20
N ALA A 427 29.89 8.95 9.19
CA ALA A 427 28.91 10.04 9.20
C ALA A 427 27.47 9.48 9.15
N ALA A 428 27.21 8.48 8.30
CA ALA A 428 25.92 7.78 8.24
C ALA A 428 25.63 7.04 9.55
N LEU A 429 26.65 6.41 10.14
CA LEU A 429 26.53 5.71 11.42
C LEU A 429 26.20 6.66 12.56
N ALA A 430 26.83 7.82 12.62
CA ALA A 430 26.53 8.84 13.62
C ALA A 430 25.08 9.33 13.49
N MET A 431 24.65 9.65 12.26
CA MET A 431 23.28 10.09 11.97
C MET A 431 22.23 9.00 12.28
N PHE A 432 22.50 7.74 11.91
CA PHE A 432 21.62 6.62 12.24
C PHE A 432 21.47 6.40 13.75
N ARG A 433 22.56 6.55 14.52
CA ARG A 433 22.53 6.43 15.99
C ARG A 433 21.69 7.53 16.64
N GLU A 434 21.82 8.77 16.20
CA GLU A 434 21.02 9.90 16.67
C GLU A 434 19.54 9.65 16.39
N TRP A 435 19.18 9.43 15.12
CA TRP A 435 17.81 9.11 14.72
C TRP A 435 17.23 7.93 15.52
N ARG A 436 18.00 6.85 15.66
CA ARG A 436 17.54 5.67 16.36
C ARG A 436 17.30 5.95 17.86
N GLY A 437 18.13 6.75 18.49
CA GLY A 437 17.95 7.17 19.89
C GLY A 437 16.62 7.91 20.08
N ASP A 438 16.36 8.89 19.21
CA ASP A 438 15.11 9.66 19.23
C ASP A 438 13.89 8.79 18.91
N TRP A 439 14.02 7.91 17.91
CA TRP A 439 12.96 7.01 17.51
C TRP A 439 12.57 6.02 18.61
N GLU A 440 13.57 5.41 19.26
CA GLU A 440 13.34 4.48 20.39
C GLU A 440 12.72 5.20 21.60
N THR A 441 13.11 6.44 21.84
CA THR A 441 12.50 7.28 22.89
C THR A 441 11.05 7.56 22.54
N TYR A 442 10.76 7.98 21.30
CA TYR A 442 9.41 8.23 20.82
C TYR A 442 8.50 6.99 20.93
N LEU A 443 8.99 5.81 20.57
CA LEU A 443 8.22 4.57 20.70
C LEU A 443 7.89 4.22 22.16
N ARG A 444 8.72 4.64 23.13
CA ARG A 444 8.55 4.32 24.56
C ARG A 444 7.78 5.37 25.35
N THR A 445 7.27 6.43 24.73
CA THR A 445 6.45 7.44 25.43
C THR A 445 5.15 6.87 25.96
N GLY A 446 4.61 5.82 25.34
CA GLY A 446 3.28 5.28 25.63
C GLY A 446 2.12 6.11 25.07
N ASP A 447 2.41 7.18 24.32
CA ASP A 447 1.40 8.07 23.73
C ASP A 447 0.81 7.52 22.42
N LEU A 448 1.48 6.52 21.83
CA LEU A 448 1.06 5.92 20.55
C LEU A 448 0.04 4.81 20.77
N HIS A 449 -0.93 4.74 19.85
CA HIS A 449 -1.77 3.55 19.78
C HIS A 449 -0.90 2.31 19.48
N PRO A 450 -1.11 1.13 20.14
CA PRO A 450 -0.24 -0.05 20.00
C PRO A 450 -0.01 -0.50 18.54
N ALA A 451 -1.03 -0.40 17.68
CA ALA A 451 -0.89 -0.74 16.27
C ALA A 451 0.06 0.21 15.51
N ILE A 452 0.07 1.51 15.85
CA ILE A 452 0.97 2.53 15.29
C ILE A 452 2.38 2.30 15.82
N GLU A 453 2.54 2.07 17.12
CA GLU A 453 3.80 1.73 17.74
C GLU A 453 4.44 0.49 17.08
N SER A 454 3.65 -0.57 16.91
CA SER A 454 4.09 -1.79 16.23
C SER A 454 4.53 -1.53 14.78
N HIS A 455 3.82 -0.67 14.04
CA HIS A 455 4.21 -0.26 12.68
C HIS A 455 5.53 0.51 12.70
N PHE A 456 5.66 1.51 13.54
CA PHE A 456 6.87 2.31 13.65
C PHE A 456 8.07 1.53 14.18
N ALA A 457 7.86 0.48 14.99
CA ALA A 457 8.91 -0.44 15.39
C ALA A 457 9.58 -1.14 14.18
N LYS A 458 8.88 -1.30 13.04
CA LYS A 458 9.44 -1.87 11.80
C LYS A 458 10.37 -0.92 11.05
N TYR A 459 10.38 0.37 11.40
CA TYR A 459 11.30 1.36 10.81
C TYR A 459 12.76 1.09 11.17
N ARG A 460 13.02 0.29 12.21
CA ARG A 460 14.36 -0.23 12.52
C ARG A 460 14.98 -0.98 11.34
N LYS A 461 14.16 -1.76 10.60
CA LYS A 461 14.54 -2.43 9.35
C LYS A 461 14.44 -1.50 8.16
N LEU A 462 13.35 -0.73 8.06
CA LEU A 462 13.02 0.08 6.90
C LEU A 462 14.12 1.09 6.57
N VAL A 463 14.59 1.85 7.56
CA VAL A 463 15.57 2.92 7.34
C VAL A 463 16.91 2.40 6.80
N PRO A 464 17.60 1.43 7.43
CA PRO A 464 18.84 0.90 6.87
C PRO A 464 18.63 0.21 5.52
N SER A 465 17.49 -0.49 5.31
CA SER A 465 17.17 -1.09 4.02
C SER A 465 17.00 -0.05 2.91
N LEU A 466 16.33 1.08 3.19
CA LEU A 466 16.19 2.18 2.22
C LEU A 466 17.53 2.87 1.93
N ALA A 467 18.39 3.04 2.96
CA ALA A 467 19.73 3.59 2.77
C ALA A 467 20.57 2.68 1.85
N LEU A 468 20.54 1.37 2.07
CA LEU A 468 21.18 0.38 1.21
C LEU A 468 20.68 0.47 -0.23
N ILE A 469 19.36 0.52 -0.43
CA ILE A 469 18.75 0.64 -1.77
C ILE A 469 19.19 1.91 -2.46
N CYS A 470 19.15 3.06 -1.78
CA CYS A 470 19.56 4.35 -2.36
C CYS A 470 21.04 4.35 -2.72
N HIS A 471 21.92 3.86 -1.82
CA HIS A 471 23.35 3.79 -2.04
C HIS A 471 23.70 2.99 -3.30
N LEU A 472 23.18 1.77 -3.40
CA LEU A 472 23.48 0.89 -4.53
C LEU A 472 22.84 1.36 -5.85
N ALA A 473 21.63 1.90 -5.79
CA ALA A 473 20.94 2.40 -6.97
C ALA A 473 21.62 3.66 -7.57
N ASP A 474 22.22 4.49 -6.73
CA ASP A 474 23.06 5.62 -7.18
C ASP A 474 24.47 5.19 -7.65
N GLY A 475 24.79 3.89 -7.59
CA GLY A 475 26.08 3.35 -8.04
C GLY A 475 27.16 3.37 -6.95
N GLY A 476 26.74 3.46 -5.68
CA GLY A 476 27.65 3.40 -4.55
C GLY A 476 28.29 2.02 -4.39
N SER A 477 29.51 2.03 -3.83
CA SER A 477 30.31 0.85 -3.48
C SER A 477 30.99 1.08 -2.14
N GLY A 478 31.26 0.02 -1.38
CA GLY A 478 31.79 0.10 -0.02
C GLY A 478 30.73 0.57 1.00
N PRO A 479 31.15 1.22 2.10
CA PRO A 479 30.23 1.65 3.15
C PRO A 479 29.13 2.56 2.64
N VAL A 480 27.90 2.32 3.12
CA VAL A 480 26.73 3.13 2.77
C VAL A 480 26.91 4.56 3.28
N THR A 481 26.79 5.52 2.35
CA THR A 481 27.15 6.91 2.59
C THR A 481 26.10 7.69 3.38
N VAL A 482 26.52 8.83 3.93
CA VAL A 482 25.64 9.76 4.66
C VAL A 482 24.52 10.31 3.76
N GLU A 483 24.76 10.54 2.46
CA GLU A 483 23.73 11.02 1.52
C GLU A 483 22.60 9.99 1.37
N ALA A 484 22.95 8.70 1.27
CA ALA A 484 21.97 7.63 1.23
C ALA A 484 21.17 7.53 2.55
N MET A 485 21.83 7.73 3.69
CA MET A 485 21.20 7.76 5.00
C MET A 485 20.26 8.96 5.14
N VAL A 486 20.66 10.17 4.74
CA VAL A 486 19.80 11.36 4.74
C VAL A 486 18.52 11.11 3.94
N ARG A 487 18.65 10.51 2.76
CA ARG A 487 17.50 10.16 1.92
C ARG A 487 16.58 9.13 2.59
N ALA A 488 17.15 8.10 3.23
CA ALA A 488 16.38 7.09 3.96
C ALA A 488 15.63 7.67 5.17
N LEU A 489 16.24 8.60 5.89
CA LEU A 489 15.61 9.30 7.01
C LEU A 489 14.48 10.22 6.53
N ALA A 490 14.67 10.92 5.43
CA ALA A 490 13.63 11.73 4.81
C ALA A 490 12.44 10.86 4.35
N TRP A 491 12.70 9.68 3.79
CA TRP A 491 11.67 8.68 3.54
C TRP A 491 10.93 8.29 4.81
N SER A 492 11.62 8.07 5.93
CA SER A 492 10.96 7.65 7.16
C SER A 492 9.96 8.68 7.69
N GLU A 493 10.29 9.97 7.64
CA GLU A 493 9.37 11.04 8.05
C GLU A 493 8.19 11.19 7.08
N TYR A 494 8.45 11.08 5.77
CA TYR A 494 7.40 11.07 4.78
C TYR A 494 6.41 9.91 5.02
N LEU A 495 6.91 8.67 5.17
CA LEU A 495 6.11 7.47 5.38
C LEU A 495 5.35 7.49 6.71
N LYS A 496 5.92 8.09 7.76
CA LYS A 496 5.27 8.31 9.05
C LYS A 496 3.95 9.07 8.88
N SER A 497 3.93 10.12 8.06
CA SER A 497 2.72 10.89 7.79
C SER A 497 1.61 10.05 7.14
N HIS A 498 1.96 9.17 6.21
CA HIS A 498 1.05 8.26 5.53
C HIS A 498 0.52 7.13 6.44
N ALA A 499 1.39 6.58 7.29
CA ALA A 499 0.98 5.60 8.29
C ALA A 499 -0.02 6.21 9.27
N LEU A 500 0.26 7.41 9.80
CA LEU A 500 -0.67 8.12 10.68
C LEU A 500 -2.02 8.38 9.98
N ARG A 501 -2.04 8.70 8.69
CA ARG A 501 -3.27 8.82 7.91
C ARG A 501 -4.03 7.51 7.81
N ALA A 502 -3.36 6.41 7.49
CA ALA A 502 -3.99 5.10 7.30
C ALA A 502 -4.59 4.56 8.61
N TYR A 503 -3.83 4.60 9.69
CA TYR A 503 -4.32 4.20 11.01
C TYR A 503 -5.38 5.18 11.54
N GLY A 504 -5.18 6.49 11.39
CA GLY A 504 -6.18 7.49 11.77
C GLY A 504 -7.50 7.32 11.01
N ALA A 505 -7.45 6.91 9.73
CA ALA A 505 -8.66 6.61 8.94
C ALA A 505 -9.41 5.37 9.44
N SER A 506 -8.71 4.41 10.05
CA SER A 506 -9.30 3.17 10.56
C SER A 506 -9.88 3.30 11.97
N MET A 507 -9.38 4.26 12.76
CA MET A 507 -9.90 4.51 14.10
C MET A 507 -11.30 5.09 14.04
N THR A 508 -12.21 4.50 14.81
CA THR A 508 -13.59 5.01 14.92
C THR A 508 -13.59 6.24 15.81
N THR A 509 -14.13 7.33 15.30
CA THR A 509 -14.26 8.59 16.03
C THR A 509 -15.69 8.78 16.56
N PRO A 510 -15.91 9.62 17.60
CA PRO A 510 -17.25 10.03 18.04
C PRO A 510 -18.10 10.57 16.88
N LEU A 511 -17.47 11.24 15.91
CA LEU A 511 -18.13 11.75 14.71
C LEU A 511 -18.62 10.61 13.78
N ASP A 512 -17.87 9.51 13.66
CA ASP A 512 -18.29 8.35 12.86
C ASP A 512 -19.47 7.63 13.52
N ARG A 513 -19.45 7.52 14.87
CA ARG A 513 -20.58 7.03 15.68
C ARG A 513 -21.80 7.91 15.52
N ALA A 514 -21.62 9.23 15.57
CA ALA A 514 -22.71 10.20 15.36
C ALA A 514 -23.33 10.08 13.96
N ARG A 515 -22.54 9.90 12.90
CA ARG A 515 -23.05 9.67 11.54
C ARG A 515 -23.83 8.36 11.44
N ALA A 516 -23.31 7.29 12.07
CA ALA A 516 -24.02 6.03 12.11
C ALA A 516 -25.38 6.17 12.82
N LEU A 517 -25.42 6.87 13.95
CA LEU A 517 -26.66 7.16 14.68
C LEU A 517 -27.59 8.06 13.89
N LEU A 518 -27.09 9.13 13.26
CA LEU A 518 -27.87 10.03 12.41
C LEU A 518 -28.55 9.27 11.27
N LYS A 519 -27.85 8.33 10.62
CA LYS A 519 -28.45 7.46 9.61
C LYS A 519 -29.61 6.61 10.18
N LYS A 520 -29.50 6.11 11.42
CA LYS A 520 -30.60 5.38 12.07
C LYS A 520 -31.77 6.29 12.41
N ILE A 521 -31.51 7.56 12.73
CA ILE A 521 -32.52 8.59 12.92
C ILE A 521 -33.26 8.85 11.61
N GLN A 522 -32.53 9.08 10.52
CA GLN A 522 -33.07 9.30 9.17
C GLN A 522 -33.84 8.07 8.63
N ASP A 523 -33.40 6.87 8.98
CA ASP A 523 -34.10 5.61 8.67
C ASP A 523 -35.34 5.39 9.59
N GLU A 524 -35.74 6.37 10.42
CA GLU A 524 -36.88 6.32 11.37
C GLU A 524 -36.84 5.12 12.36
N LYS A 525 -35.62 4.66 12.72
CA LYS A 525 -35.43 3.51 13.63
C LYS A 525 -35.44 3.87 15.11
N LEU A 526 -35.51 5.15 15.44
CA LEU A 526 -35.61 5.65 16.81
C LEU A 526 -36.98 6.28 17.05
N PRO A 527 -37.48 6.21 18.30
CA PRO A 527 -38.76 6.81 18.63
C PRO A 527 -38.69 8.34 18.55
N THR A 528 -39.82 8.94 18.22
CA THR A 528 -40.01 10.41 18.25
C THR A 528 -40.27 10.95 19.67
N GLU A 529 -40.60 10.06 20.62
CA GLU A 529 -40.79 10.38 22.04
C GLU A 529 -39.45 10.30 22.80
N PRO A 530 -39.31 10.97 23.97
CA PRO A 530 -38.10 10.88 24.78
C PRO A 530 -37.73 9.47 25.18
N PHE A 531 -36.52 9.01 24.89
CA PHE A 531 -36.01 7.67 25.15
C PHE A 531 -34.69 7.69 25.93
N ALA A 532 -34.39 6.58 26.61
CA ALA A 532 -33.13 6.39 27.32
C ALA A 532 -32.00 5.95 26.35
N LEU A 533 -30.75 6.26 26.67
CA LEU A 533 -29.56 5.89 25.90
C LEU A 533 -29.52 4.38 25.54
N LYS A 534 -30.03 3.56 26.48
CA LYS A 534 -30.16 2.10 26.33
C LYS A 534 -30.84 1.68 25.02
N LYS A 535 -31.83 2.45 24.53
CA LYS A 535 -32.54 2.19 23.30
C LYS A 535 -31.66 2.20 22.04
N ILE A 536 -30.50 2.83 22.11
CA ILE A 536 -29.53 2.91 21.00
C ILE A 536 -28.64 1.66 20.99
N TYR A 537 -28.03 1.29 22.13
CA TYR A 537 -27.02 0.22 22.16
C TYR A 537 -27.59 -1.18 22.35
N ASP A 538 -28.77 -1.35 22.95
CA ASP A 538 -29.41 -2.66 23.10
C ASP A 538 -29.77 -3.35 21.76
N VAL A 539 -29.87 -2.56 20.69
CA VAL A 539 -30.16 -3.09 19.33
C VAL A 539 -28.91 -3.73 18.70
N GLY A 540 -27.71 -3.44 19.21
CA GLY A 540 -26.46 -3.99 18.70
C GLY A 540 -26.07 -3.42 17.32
N TRP A 541 -26.42 -2.17 17.01
CA TRP A 541 -25.98 -1.53 15.76
C TRP A 541 -24.48 -1.37 15.74
N SER A 542 -23.85 -1.64 14.60
CA SER A 542 -22.42 -1.42 14.40
C SER A 542 -22.01 0.00 14.80
N LEU A 543 -20.93 0.15 15.53
CA LEU A 543 -20.39 1.41 16.11
C LEU A 543 -21.24 2.01 17.26
N LEU A 544 -22.28 1.31 17.74
CA LEU A 544 -23.20 1.76 18.77
C LEU A 544 -23.58 0.55 19.68
N THR A 545 -22.58 -0.27 20.01
CA THR A 545 -22.77 -1.57 20.68
C THR A 545 -22.80 -1.51 22.20
N ASN A 546 -22.30 -0.42 22.77
CA ASN A 546 -22.21 -0.21 24.21
C ASN A 546 -22.63 1.21 24.60
N ARG A 547 -22.71 1.43 25.92
CA ARG A 547 -23.17 2.70 26.49
C ARG A 547 -22.25 3.89 26.15
N GLU A 548 -20.96 3.68 26.13
CA GLU A 548 -19.96 4.75 25.89
C GLU A 548 -20.04 5.20 24.44
N GLU A 549 -20.05 4.27 23.49
CA GLU A 549 -20.19 4.56 22.07
C GLU A 549 -21.49 5.32 21.74
N ALA A 550 -22.60 4.90 22.36
CA ALA A 550 -23.87 5.57 22.19
C ALA A 550 -23.88 6.97 22.82
N ALA A 551 -23.22 7.15 23.98
CA ALA A 551 -23.13 8.45 24.64
C ALA A 551 -22.29 9.45 23.82
N GLU A 552 -21.15 9.03 23.29
CA GLU A 552 -20.32 9.85 22.40
C GLU A 552 -21.08 10.28 21.13
N ALA A 553 -21.81 9.34 20.50
CA ALA A 553 -22.63 9.65 19.33
C ALA A 553 -23.71 10.68 19.63
N VAL A 554 -24.42 10.50 20.74
CA VAL A 554 -25.48 11.41 21.18
C VAL A 554 -24.91 12.78 21.52
N ALA A 555 -23.76 12.87 22.22
CA ALA A 555 -23.14 14.16 22.54
C ALA A 555 -22.83 15.00 21.29
N VAL A 556 -22.24 14.39 20.27
CA VAL A 556 -21.99 15.05 18.98
C VAL A 556 -23.29 15.48 18.30
N LEU A 557 -24.34 14.64 18.32
CA LEU A 557 -25.62 14.98 17.70
C LEU A 557 -26.37 16.08 18.46
N ILE A 558 -26.18 16.21 19.77
CA ILE A 558 -26.70 17.36 20.57
C ILE A 558 -25.96 18.63 20.19
N GLU A 559 -24.62 18.62 20.12
CA GLU A 559 -23.83 19.78 19.71
C GLU A 559 -24.22 20.29 18.32
N HIS A 560 -24.58 19.38 17.42
CA HIS A 560 -25.02 19.69 16.04
C HIS A 560 -26.54 19.86 15.89
N CYS A 561 -27.29 19.92 17.00
CA CYS A 561 -28.71 20.17 17.04
C CYS A 561 -29.60 19.11 16.37
N TYR A 562 -29.12 17.86 16.22
CA TYR A 562 -29.93 16.74 15.75
C TYR A 562 -30.70 16.06 16.88
N MET A 563 -30.26 16.22 18.11
CA MET A 563 -30.88 15.68 19.32
C MET A 563 -30.85 16.71 20.45
N ALA A 564 -31.66 16.48 21.47
CA ALA A 564 -31.62 17.23 22.71
C ALA A 564 -31.79 16.29 23.89
N GLU A 565 -31.17 16.66 25.02
CA GLU A 565 -31.44 16.04 26.31
C GLU A 565 -32.69 16.67 26.92
N VAL A 566 -33.59 15.85 27.44
CA VAL A 566 -34.85 16.29 28.05
C VAL A 566 -34.71 16.20 29.56
N ASP A 567 -34.92 17.32 30.24
CA ASP A 567 -34.97 17.37 31.69
C ASP A 567 -36.11 16.47 32.23
N THR A 568 -35.71 15.41 32.91
CA THR A 568 -36.69 14.59 33.66
C THR A 568 -36.88 15.25 35.03
N PRO A 569 -38.09 15.74 35.37
CA PRO A 569 -38.29 16.40 36.66
C PRO A 569 -37.85 15.45 37.77
N SER A 570 -36.87 15.91 38.55
CA SER A 570 -36.40 15.19 39.73
C SER A 570 -37.43 15.33 40.81
N ASN A 571 -38.04 14.20 41.19
CA ASN A 571 -38.87 14.15 42.41
C ASN A 571 -37.88 14.09 43.59
N THR A 572 -37.35 15.24 44.01
CA THR A 572 -36.30 15.36 45.02
C THR A 572 -36.80 15.11 46.45
N ASP A 573 -38.08 14.85 46.66
CA ASP A 573 -38.66 14.69 48.01
C ASP A 573 -38.56 13.26 48.57
N LYS A 574 -38.06 12.31 47.83
CA LYS A 574 -37.78 10.94 48.33
C LYS A 574 -36.44 10.47 47.76
N GLY A 575 -35.42 10.50 48.61
CA GLY A 575 -34.05 10.08 48.27
C GLY A 575 -33.99 8.82 47.37
N GLY A 576 -33.84 8.99 46.08
CA GLY A 576 -33.77 7.98 45.06
C GLY A 576 -32.57 8.15 44.16
N ARG A 577 -32.10 7.04 43.53
CA ARG A 577 -31.01 7.05 42.55
C ARG A 577 -31.30 8.07 41.43
N PRO A 578 -30.31 8.89 40.99
CA PRO A 578 -30.49 9.80 39.88
C PRO A 578 -31.09 9.10 38.68
N ARG A 579 -32.14 9.70 38.09
CA ARG A 579 -32.76 9.15 36.88
C ARG A 579 -31.82 9.26 35.70
N GLU A 580 -31.81 8.24 34.87
CA GLU A 580 -31.03 8.23 33.62
C GLU A 580 -31.53 9.33 32.69
N PRO A 581 -30.64 10.13 32.05
CA PRO A 581 -31.04 11.18 31.12
C PRO A 581 -31.82 10.59 29.94
N ARG A 582 -32.81 11.36 29.46
CA ARG A 582 -33.59 11.00 28.29
C ARG A 582 -33.26 11.93 27.12
N TYR A 583 -33.31 11.38 25.94
CA TYR A 583 -32.96 12.07 24.72
C TYR A 583 -34.13 12.07 23.76
N ILE A 584 -34.25 13.12 22.96
CA ILE A 584 -35.28 13.27 21.92
C ILE A 584 -34.64 13.71 20.61
N VAL A 585 -35.15 13.21 19.49
CA VAL A 585 -34.66 13.55 18.15
C VAL A 585 -35.28 14.89 17.70
N ASN A 586 -34.45 15.75 17.11
CA ASN A 586 -34.94 16.98 16.48
C ASN A 586 -35.70 16.64 15.18
N PRO A 587 -36.98 16.96 15.09
CA PRO A 587 -37.79 16.63 13.90
C PRO A 587 -37.34 17.30 12.62
N ARG A 588 -36.60 18.43 12.72
CA ARG A 588 -36.01 19.13 11.56
C ARG A 588 -34.80 18.39 11.01
N GLY A 589 -34.21 17.47 11.78
CA GLY A 589 -33.06 16.64 11.38
C GLY A 589 -33.45 15.32 10.68
N LEU A 590 -34.76 15.07 10.49
CA LEU A 590 -35.27 13.87 9.83
C LEU A 590 -35.29 13.96 8.28
N LYS A 591 -34.94 15.13 7.72
CA LYS A 591 -34.91 15.39 6.27
C LYS A 591 -33.56 15.05 5.67
#